data_83c888893d6dfcb590c30f2f55072e75
#
_entry.id   83c888893d6dfcb590c30f2f55072e75
#
_cell.length_a   1.000
_cell.length_b   1.000
_cell.length_c   1.000
_cell.angle_alpha   90.00
_cell.angle_beta   90.00
_cell.angle_gamma   90.00
#
_symmetry.space_group_name_H-M   'P 1'
#
loop_
_entity.id
_entity.type
_entity.pdbx_description
1 polymer ?
#
loop_
_entity_poly.entity_id
_entity_poly.type
_entity_poly.pdbx_seq_one_letter_code
_entity_poly.pdbx_strand_id
1 'polypeptide(L)'
;MQQMTNHRPLAELDLLDDFLFNALLAYPEYGRRFCRKFLKILFGREFKNLNIVTQKSYGGRDTGLHGARLDVYIEEGDEVEIDSSNVSTIYDIEPDKNNKRKDIDFIAQRTRFYHAIIDSRSLKSGQSYDKLKKVFVIFICPYDPFGDDRMIYTIRNHCVENPELPYEDGARTIFLYTKGRKGRDNESLSQLLDYMENTTRENAVSEELEAIQE
;
A
#
# COMPACT_ATOMS: atom_id res chain seq x y z
N MET A 1 3.52 -40.53 0.17
CA MET A 1 2.46 -39.61 0.60
C MET A 1 2.55 -38.37 -0.28
N GLN A 2 1.67 -38.25 -1.30
CA GLN A 2 1.56 -37.04 -2.10
C GLN A 2 0.96 -35.96 -1.22
N GLN A 3 1.67 -34.86 -0.99
CA GLN A 3 1.09 -33.65 -0.46
C GLN A 3 0.08 -33.16 -1.51
N MET A 4 -1.19 -33.29 -1.25
CA MET A 4 -2.25 -32.61 -1.98
C MET A 4 -2.04 -31.11 -1.73
N THR A 5 -1.43 -30.42 -2.69
CA THR A 5 -1.42 -28.98 -2.73
C THR A 5 -2.87 -28.53 -2.89
N ASN A 6 -3.40 -27.92 -1.85
CA ASN A 6 -4.78 -27.38 -1.81
C ASN A 6 -4.80 -26.13 -2.71
N HIS A 7 -4.87 -26.32 -4.03
CA HIS A 7 -5.03 -25.23 -4.98
C HIS A 7 -6.48 -24.72 -4.91
N ARG A 8 -6.67 -23.51 -4.39
CA ARG A 8 -7.95 -22.84 -4.51
C ARG A 8 -8.18 -22.46 -6.00
N PRO A 9 -9.38 -22.68 -6.56
CA PRO A 9 -9.73 -22.21 -7.88
C PRO A 9 -9.58 -20.68 -7.99
N LEU A 10 -9.24 -20.16 -9.16
CA LEU A 10 -9.12 -18.71 -9.38
C LEU A 10 -10.40 -17.95 -9.01
N ALA A 11 -11.56 -18.55 -9.23
CA ALA A 11 -12.85 -17.96 -8.87
C ALA A 11 -13.09 -17.80 -7.36
N GLU A 12 -12.26 -18.41 -6.52
CA GLU A 12 -12.32 -18.30 -5.05
C GLU A 12 -11.24 -17.36 -4.49
N LEU A 13 -10.43 -16.73 -5.34
CA LEU A 13 -9.41 -15.77 -4.95
C LEU A 13 -9.99 -14.36 -4.96
N ASP A 14 -9.51 -13.54 -4.05
CA ASP A 14 -9.80 -12.11 -3.96
C ASP A 14 -8.52 -11.27 -4.12
N LEU A 15 -8.66 -9.96 -4.26
CA LEU A 15 -7.52 -9.04 -4.44
C LEU A 15 -6.61 -8.93 -3.21
N LEU A 16 -6.94 -9.54 -2.08
CA LEU A 16 -6.03 -9.68 -0.95
C LEU A 16 -5.15 -10.93 -1.06
N ASP A 17 -5.44 -11.86 -1.98
CA ASP A 17 -4.56 -13.00 -2.23
C ASP A 17 -3.34 -12.56 -3.03
N ASP A 18 -2.15 -12.84 -2.50
CA ASP A 18 -0.85 -12.49 -3.13
C ASP A 18 -0.78 -12.93 -4.59
N PHE A 19 -1.34 -14.11 -4.90
CA PHE A 19 -1.33 -14.64 -6.27
C PHE A 19 -2.15 -13.78 -7.22
N LEU A 20 -3.42 -13.46 -6.86
CA LEU A 20 -4.31 -12.67 -7.73
C LEU A 20 -3.82 -11.23 -7.83
N PHE A 21 -3.41 -10.64 -6.72
CA PHE A 21 -2.87 -9.29 -6.68
C PHE A 21 -1.63 -9.14 -7.55
N ASN A 22 -0.67 -10.06 -7.41
CA ASN A 22 0.54 -10.06 -8.24
C ASN A 22 0.24 -10.36 -9.71
N ALA A 23 -0.74 -11.23 -10.01
CA ALA A 23 -1.16 -11.51 -11.37
C ALA A 23 -1.74 -10.26 -12.05
N LEU A 24 -2.63 -9.52 -11.36
CA LEU A 24 -3.17 -8.23 -11.84
C LEU A 24 -2.03 -7.24 -12.16
N LEU A 25 -1.07 -7.13 -11.28
CA LEU A 25 0.03 -6.18 -11.39
C LEU A 25 1.10 -6.58 -12.41
N ALA A 26 1.19 -7.88 -12.77
CA ALA A 26 2.10 -8.37 -13.80
C ALA A 26 1.75 -7.84 -15.20
N TYR A 27 0.50 -7.41 -15.42
CA TYR A 27 0.06 -6.79 -16.66
C TYR A 27 0.10 -5.26 -16.51
N PRO A 28 1.06 -4.55 -17.16
CA PRO A 28 1.32 -3.13 -16.90
C PRO A 28 0.11 -2.21 -17.12
N GLU A 29 -0.77 -2.55 -18.04
CA GLU A 29 -1.97 -1.77 -18.34
C GLU A 29 -2.98 -1.85 -17.18
N TYR A 30 -3.33 -3.07 -16.79
CA TYR A 30 -4.29 -3.32 -15.71
C TYR A 30 -3.73 -2.87 -14.35
N GLY A 31 -2.47 -3.18 -14.08
CA GLY A 31 -1.81 -2.75 -12.84
C GLY A 31 -1.79 -1.22 -12.67
N ARG A 32 -1.46 -0.47 -13.75
CA ARG A 32 -1.52 1.00 -13.72
C ARG A 32 -2.94 1.52 -13.50
N ARG A 33 -3.94 0.92 -14.15
CA ARG A 33 -5.34 1.29 -13.99
C ARG A 33 -5.80 1.05 -12.56
N PHE A 34 -5.52 -0.12 -12.01
CA PHE A 34 -5.81 -0.46 -10.62
C PHE A 34 -5.16 0.54 -9.64
N CYS A 35 -3.85 0.71 -9.69
CA CYS A 35 -3.14 1.60 -8.77
C CYS A 35 -3.66 3.04 -8.83
N ARG A 36 -3.95 3.55 -10.03
CA ARG A 36 -4.51 4.91 -10.20
C ARG A 36 -5.89 5.04 -9.57
N LYS A 37 -6.78 4.06 -9.79
CA LYS A 37 -8.12 4.06 -9.20
C LYS A 37 -8.08 3.89 -7.69
N PHE A 38 -7.25 2.98 -7.19
CA PHE A 38 -7.01 2.77 -5.77
C PHE A 38 -6.57 4.07 -5.07
N LEU A 39 -5.52 4.70 -5.59
CA LEU A 39 -5.01 5.96 -5.04
C LEU A 39 -6.05 7.09 -5.14
N LYS A 40 -6.81 7.17 -6.26
CA LYS A 40 -7.89 8.14 -6.42
C LYS A 40 -8.94 7.98 -5.31
N ILE A 41 -9.40 6.77 -5.07
CA ILE A 41 -10.39 6.47 -4.03
C ILE A 41 -9.84 6.81 -2.63
N LEU A 42 -8.60 6.39 -2.34
CA LEU A 42 -8.01 6.59 -1.02
C LEU A 42 -7.73 8.07 -0.70
N PHE A 43 -7.24 8.83 -1.67
CA PHE A 43 -6.81 10.23 -1.46
C PHE A 43 -7.80 11.28 -1.98
N GLY A 44 -8.87 10.88 -2.67
CA GLY A 44 -9.90 11.80 -3.19
C GLY A 44 -9.41 12.77 -4.28
N ARG A 45 -8.34 12.43 -5.00
CA ARG A 45 -7.76 13.24 -6.09
C ARG A 45 -7.31 12.41 -7.27
N GLU A 46 -7.16 13.06 -8.42
CA GLU A 46 -6.60 12.42 -9.62
C GLU A 46 -5.08 12.26 -9.54
N PHE A 47 -4.59 11.19 -10.15
CA PHE A 47 -3.17 10.85 -10.28
C PHE A 47 -2.82 10.72 -11.77
N LYS A 48 -1.99 11.62 -12.28
CA LYS A 48 -1.67 11.67 -13.72
C LYS A 48 -0.41 10.87 -14.04
N ASN A 49 0.67 11.16 -13.37
CA ASN A 49 1.99 10.64 -13.68
C ASN A 49 2.42 9.67 -12.57
N LEU A 50 2.33 8.37 -12.86
CA LEU A 50 2.70 7.30 -11.95
C LEU A 50 3.68 6.34 -12.64
N ASN A 51 4.81 6.07 -12.00
CA ASN A 51 5.70 4.97 -12.33
C ASN A 51 5.47 3.84 -11.30
N ILE A 52 5.05 2.67 -11.78
CA ILE A 52 4.66 1.54 -10.92
C ILE A 52 5.67 0.41 -11.11
N VAL A 53 6.25 -0.03 -10.00
CA VAL A 53 7.20 -1.15 -9.95
C VAL A 53 6.65 -2.20 -9.00
N THR A 54 6.33 -3.37 -9.55
CA THR A 54 5.85 -4.51 -8.76
C THR A 54 7.01 -5.31 -8.20
N GLN A 55 6.83 -5.88 -7.01
CA GLN A 55 7.82 -6.75 -6.35
C GLN A 55 9.22 -6.11 -6.26
N LYS A 56 9.26 -4.80 -5.93
CA LYS A 56 10.52 -4.06 -5.80
C LYS A 56 11.32 -4.58 -4.61
N SER A 57 12.48 -5.15 -4.90
CA SER A 57 13.33 -5.74 -3.87
C SER A 57 14.47 -4.82 -3.52
N TYR A 58 14.66 -4.58 -2.22
CA TYR A 58 15.82 -3.91 -1.65
C TYR A 58 16.64 -4.94 -0.88
N GLY A 59 17.79 -5.32 -1.42
CA GLY A 59 18.76 -6.17 -0.70
C GLY A 59 19.33 -5.45 0.53
N GLY A 60 19.68 -6.21 1.57
CA GLY A 60 20.52 -5.72 2.66
C GLY A 60 21.87 -5.21 2.11
N ARG A 61 22.54 -4.32 2.83
CA ARG A 61 23.86 -3.81 2.42
C ARG A 61 24.95 -4.87 2.44
N ASP A 62 24.71 -5.96 3.19
CA ASP A 62 25.52 -7.15 3.19
C ASP A 62 24.62 -8.38 3.46
N THR A 63 25.16 -9.59 3.34
CA THR A 63 24.42 -10.86 3.47
C THR A 63 23.80 -11.10 4.85
N GLY A 64 24.26 -10.38 5.88
CA GLY A 64 23.74 -10.48 7.25
C GLY A 64 22.62 -9.48 7.57
N LEU A 65 22.29 -8.55 6.66
CA LEU A 65 21.30 -7.52 6.89
C LEU A 65 19.97 -7.81 6.20
N HIS A 66 18.88 -7.46 6.87
CA HIS A 66 17.53 -7.60 6.35
C HIS A 66 17.34 -6.72 5.12
N GLY A 67 16.76 -7.29 4.05
CA GLY A 67 16.20 -6.56 2.93
C GLY A 67 14.69 -6.34 3.09
N ALA A 68 14.08 -5.66 2.14
CA ALA A 68 12.63 -5.61 2.00
C ALA A 68 12.25 -5.95 0.56
N ARG A 69 11.09 -6.58 0.40
CA ARG A 69 10.41 -6.75 -0.87
C ARG A 69 9.07 -6.06 -0.74
N LEU A 70 8.88 -5.02 -1.53
CA LEU A 70 7.68 -4.21 -1.56
C LEU A 70 6.76 -4.77 -2.64
N ASP A 71 5.48 -4.99 -2.32
CA ASP A 71 4.55 -5.58 -3.26
C ASP A 71 4.24 -4.63 -4.41
N VAL A 72 3.88 -3.40 -4.11
CA VAL A 72 3.65 -2.36 -5.12
C VAL A 72 4.31 -1.05 -4.72
N TYR A 73 5.37 -0.72 -5.40
CA TYR A 73 6.08 0.55 -5.24
C TYR A 73 5.68 1.52 -6.35
N ILE A 74 5.16 2.68 -6.00
CA ILE A 74 4.66 3.70 -6.92
C ILE A 74 5.39 5.01 -6.68
N GLU A 75 5.93 5.59 -7.74
CA GLU A 75 6.49 6.94 -7.74
C GLU A 75 5.49 7.87 -8.43
N GLU A 76 5.13 8.98 -7.77
CA GLU A 76 4.37 10.07 -8.34
C GLU A 76 5.31 11.23 -8.62
N GLY A 77 5.23 11.78 -9.83
CA GLY A 77 6.03 12.92 -10.27
C GLY A 77 5.21 13.99 -10.95
N ASP A 78 5.81 15.16 -11.12
CA ASP A 78 5.17 16.30 -11.77
C ASP A 78 5.24 16.23 -13.29
N GLU A 79 6.14 15.42 -13.85
CA GLU A 79 6.37 15.25 -15.28
C GLU A 79 5.88 13.90 -15.80
N VAL A 80 5.68 13.79 -17.12
CA VAL A 80 5.23 12.55 -17.78
C VAL A 80 6.30 11.47 -17.70
N GLU A 81 7.56 11.83 -17.89
CA GLU A 81 8.70 10.95 -17.69
C GLU A 81 9.21 11.10 -16.26
N ILE A 82 8.93 10.08 -15.43
CA ILE A 82 9.31 10.08 -14.03
C ILE A 82 10.72 9.54 -13.86
N ASP A 83 11.58 10.36 -13.28
CA ASP A 83 12.91 9.98 -12.84
C ASP A 83 13.15 10.41 -11.38
N SER A 84 14.31 10.06 -10.84
CA SER A 84 14.63 10.36 -9.44
C SER A 84 14.69 11.86 -9.11
N SER A 85 14.70 12.77 -10.08
CA SER A 85 14.77 14.22 -9.86
C SER A 85 13.39 14.86 -9.72
N ASN A 86 12.38 14.32 -10.41
CA ASN A 86 11.01 14.88 -10.42
C ASN A 86 9.99 14.07 -9.60
N VAL A 87 10.39 12.97 -8.95
CA VAL A 87 9.55 12.26 -7.99
C VAL A 87 9.28 13.13 -6.78
N SER A 88 8.02 13.32 -6.42
CA SER A 88 7.58 14.07 -5.24
C SER A 88 7.10 13.16 -4.11
N THR A 89 6.45 12.08 -4.45
CA THR A 89 5.81 11.16 -3.48
C THR A 89 6.03 9.70 -3.88
N ILE A 90 6.21 8.86 -2.88
CA ILE A 90 6.33 7.40 -3.03
C ILE A 90 5.17 6.75 -2.27
N TYR A 91 4.52 5.79 -2.89
CA TYR A 91 3.50 4.94 -2.26
C TYR A 91 3.97 3.49 -2.32
N ASP A 92 3.83 2.81 -1.21
CA ASP A 92 4.07 1.38 -1.06
C ASP A 92 2.78 0.72 -0.60
N ILE A 93 2.21 -0.17 -1.43
CA ILE A 93 0.91 -0.82 -1.17
C ILE A 93 1.16 -2.29 -0.88
N GLU A 94 0.76 -2.73 0.30
CA GLU A 94 1.02 -4.04 0.89
C GLU A 94 -0.30 -4.73 1.29
N PRO A 95 -0.92 -5.58 0.46
CA PRO A 95 -1.93 -6.51 0.93
C PRO A 95 -1.34 -7.47 1.95
N ASP A 96 -1.93 -7.58 3.14
CA ASP A 96 -1.39 -8.42 4.21
C ASP A 96 -2.47 -9.30 4.83
N LYS A 97 -2.58 -10.55 4.37
CA LYS A 97 -3.44 -11.59 4.98
C LYS A 97 -2.83 -12.28 6.19
N ASN A 98 -1.65 -11.88 6.63
CA ASN A 98 -0.95 -12.55 7.70
C ASN A 98 -1.52 -12.18 9.08
N ASN A 99 -2.49 -12.95 9.53
CA ASN A 99 -3.17 -12.76 10.82
C ASN A 99 -2.49 -13.45 12.02
N LYS A 100 -1.24 -13.91 11.87
CA LYS A 100 -0.50 -14.49 12.99
C LYS A 100 -0.22 -13.42 14.02
N ARG A 101 -0.57 -13.69 15.29
CA ARG A 101 -0.46 -12.73 16.39
C ARG A 101 0.91 -12.03 16.45
N LYS A 102 2.01 -12.79 16.35
CA LYS A 102 3.35 -12.20 16.38
C LYS A 102 3.61 -11.19 15.26
N ASP A 103 3.05 -11.40 14.07
CA ASP A 103 3.27 -10.53 12.93
C ASP A 103 2.45 -9.23 13.07
N ILE A 104 1.26 -9.33 13.67
CA ILE A 104 0.44 -8.16 14.05
C ILE A 104 1.13 -7.35 15.15
N ASP A 105 1.66 -8.01 16.18
CA ASP A 105 2.35 -7.34 17.31
C ASP A 105 3.58 -6.53 16.85
N PHE A 106 4.21 -6.91 15.72
CA PHE A 106 5.38 -6.22 15.16
C PHE A 106 5.09 -5.38 13.90
N ILE A 107 3.81 -5.17 13.55
CA ILE A 107 3.46 -4.44 12.32
C ILE A 107 4.00 -3.00 12.32
N ALA A 108 4.00 -2.33 13.48
CA ALA A 108 4.55 -0.98 13.61
C ALA A 108 6.07 -0.93 13.38
N GLN A 109 6.81 -1.96 13.80
CA GLN A 109 8.25 -2.07 13.54
C GLN A 109 8.52 -2.38 12.06
N ARG A 110 7.68 -3.23 11.44
CA ARG A 110 7.76 -3.56 10.01
C ARG A 110 7.54 -2.30 9.17
N THR A 111 6.52 -1.50 9.44
CA THR A 111 6.26 -0.25 8.71
C THR A 111 7.39 0.76 8.88
N ARG A 112 7.92 0.91 10.10
CA ARG A 112 9.10 1.75 10.33
C ARG A 112 10.31 1.32 9.51
N PHE A 113 10.54 0.01 9.38
CA PHE A 113 11.63 -0.53 8.56
C PHE A 113 11.42 -0.22 7.07
N TYR A 114 10.17 -0.31 6.57
CA TYR A 114 9.85 0.02 5.19
C TYR A 114 10.11 1.50 4.89
N HIS A 115 9.68 2.41 5.74
CA HIS A 115 10.04 3.83 5.62
C HIS A 115 11.55 4.03 5.56
N ALA A 116 12.29 3.43 6.50
CA ALA A 116 13.74 3.58 6.58
C ALA A 116 14.46 3.08 5.31
N ILE A 117 14.03 1.94 4.75
CA ILE A 117 14.67 1.38 3.56
C ILE A 117 14.33 2.18 2.30
N ILE A 118 13.09 2.67 2.17
CA ILE A 118 12.68 3.54 1.06
C ILE A 118 13.48 4.84 1.11
N ASP A 119 13.52 5.53 2.24
CA ASP A 119 14.24 6.80 2.42
C ASP A 119 15.73 6.64 2.15
N SER A 120 16.34 5.59 2.71
CA SER A 120 17.78 5.33 2.51
C SER A 120 18.17 5.04 1.06
N ARG A 121 17.21 4.72 0.20
CA ARG A 121 17.42 4.43 -1.23
C ARG A 121 16.94 5.56 -2.13
N SER A 122 16.10 6.47 -1.63
CA SER A 122 15.59 7.61 -2.40
C SER A 122 16.50 8.83 -2.35
N LEU A 123 17.29 9.02 -1.28
CA LEU A 123 18.20 10.13 -1.11
C LEU A 123 19.62 9.72 -1.52
N LYS A 124 20.19 10.42 -2.52
CA LYS A 124 21.55 10.16 -3.00
C LYS A 124 22.59 10.85 -2.10
N SER A 125 23.79 10.27 -2.05
CA SER A 125 24.91 10.88 -1.33
C SER A 125 25.18 12.32 -1.82
N GLY A 126 25.33 13.24 -0.87
CA GLY A 126 25.55 14.67 -1.15
C GLY A 126 24.29 15.49 -1.40
N GLN A 127 23.12 14.87 -1.47
CA GLN A 127 21.84 15.60 -1.51
C GLN A 127 21.44 16.08 -0.13
N SER A 128 20.80 17.25 -0.09
CA SER A 128 20.19 17.81 1.13
C SER A 128 18.91 17.05 1.50
N TYR A 129 18.55 17.02 2.79
CA TYR A 129 17.37 16.32 3.32
C TYR A 129 16.03 16.87 2.80
N ASP A 130 15.98 18.11 2.29
CA ASP A 130 14.81 18.66 1.60
C ASP A 130 14.45 17.92 0.31
N LYS A 131 15.33 17.05 -0.20
CA LYS A 131 15.11 16.17 -1.35
C LYS A 131 14.50 14.81 -0.96
N LEU A 132 14.31 14.53 0.34
CA LEU A 132 13.54 13.36 0.75
C LEU A 132 12.10 13.46 0.21
N LYS A 133 11.59 12.34 -0.26
CA LYS A 133 10.26 12.25 -0.84
C LYS A 133 9.22 12.09 0.26
N LYS A 134 7.97 12.47 -0.01
CA LYS A 134 6.87 12.01 0.85
C LYS A 134 6.69 10.51 0.65
N VAL A 135 6.53 9.76 1.74
CA VAL A 135 6.40 8.30 1.69
C VAL A 135 5.12 7.88 2.39
N PHE A 136 4.28 7.17 1.66
CA PHE A 136 3.09 6.51 2.18
C PHE A 136 3.30 5.00 2.14
N VAL A 137 3.31 4.34 3.30
CA VAL A 137 3.26 2.87 3.39
C VAL A 137 1.83 2.48 3.73
N ILE A 138 1.18 1.73 2.84
CA ILE A 138 -0.26 1.43 2.89
C ILE A 138 -0.45 -0.07 3.02
N PHE A 139 -0.90 -0.51 4.19
CA PHE A 139 -1.26 -1.90 4.44
C PHE A 139 -2.76 -2.10 4.24
N ILE A 140 -3.15 -3.19 3.57
CA ILE A 140 -4.55 -3.59 3.39
C ILE A 140 -4.72 -4.93 4.11
N CYS A 141 -5.46 -4.91 5.23
CA CYS A 141 -5.56 -6.01 6.17
C CYS A 141 -7.00 -6.53 6.31
N PRO A 142 -7.25 -7.85 6.20
CA PRO A 142 -8.54 -8.45 6.57
C PRO A 142 -8.70 -8.65 8.09
N TYR A 143 -7.78 -8.15 8.89
CA TYR A 143 -7.76 -8.17 10.35
C TYR A 143 -7.54 -6.78 10.91
N ASP A 144 -8.01 -6.54 12.14
CA ASP A 144 -7.81 -5.25 12.84
C ASP A 144 -6.41 -5.20 13.47
N PRO A 145 -5.50 -4.34 12.98
CA PRO A 145 -4.14 -4.29 13.51
C PRO A 145 -4.06 -3.66 14.91
N PHE A 146 -5.06 -2.86 15.32
CA PHE A 146 -5.01 -2.09 16.56
C PHE A 146 -6.19 -2.31 17.52
N GLY A 147 -7.23 -3.03 17.09
CA GLY A 147 -8.37 -3.41 17.95
C GLY A 147 -9.40 -2.30 18.18
N ASP A 148 -9.41 -1.20 17.40
CA ASP A 148 -10.41 -0.12 17.50
C ASP A 148 -11.49 -0.18 16.40
N ASP A 149 -11.48 -1.23 15.57
CA ASP A 149 -12.51 -1.51 14.55
C ASP A 149 -12.73 -0.37 13.53
N ARG A 150 -11.66 0.35 13.18
CA ARG A 150 -11.70 1.41 12.16
C ARG A 150 -11.37 0.88 10.79
N MET A 151 -12.11 1.33 9.78
CA MET A 151 -11.83 1.07 8.37
C MET A 151 -10.46 1.62 7.93
N ILE A 152 -10.04 2.74 8.51
CA ILE A 152 -8.77 3.39 8.21
C ILE A 152 -8.08 3.86 9.49
N TYR A 153 -6.77 3.61 9.58
CA TYR A 153 -5.87 4.19 10.56
C TYR A 153 -4.76 4.92 9.83
N THR A 154 -4.62 6.21 10.11
CA THR A 154 -3.51 7.02 9.58
C THR A 154 -2.54 7.36 10.70
N ILE A 155 -1.31 6.90 10.56
CA ILE A 155 -0.23 7.09 11.53
C ILE A 155 0.74 8.14 10.98
N ARG A 156 1.07 9.12 11.83
CA ARG A 156 2.08 10.15 11.58
C ARG A 156 2.85 10.49 12.85
N ASN A 157 4.03 11.03 12.70
CA ASN A 157 4.77 11.59 13.82
C ASN A 157 4.19 12.94 14.25
N HIS A 158 4.26 13.24 15.54
CA HIS A 158 3.88 14.53 16.14
C HIS A 158 4.67 14.79 17.42
N CYS A 159 4.69 16.05 17.87
CA CYS A 159 5.24 16.39 19.16
C CYS A 159 4.31 15.90 20.28
N VAL A 160 4.83 15.11 21.21
CA VAL A 160 4.03 14.52 22.29
C VAL A 160 3.54 15.61 23.25
N GLU A 161 4.38 16.60 23.55
CA GLU A 161 4.10 17.70 24.48
C GLU A 161 3.09 18.70 23.92
N ASN A 162 3.03 18.82 22.58
CA ASN A 162 2.09 19.70 21.89
C ASN A 162 1.71 19.10 20.54
N PRO A 163 0.65 18.25 20.46
CA PRO A 163 0.23 17.60 19.22
C PRO A 163 -0.21 18.54 18.10
N GLU A 164 -0.56 19.79 18.42
CA GLU A 164 -0.95 20.82 17.44
C GLU A 164 0.28 21.51 16.78
N LEU A 165 1.48 21.25 17.32
CA LEU A 165 2.71 21.79 16.73
C LEU A 165 2.90 21.17 15.33
N PRO A 166 3.08 21.97 14.26
CA PRO A 166 3.29 21.43 12.92
C PRO A 166 4.62 20.67 12.85
N TYR A 167 4.50 19.37 12.54
CA TYR A 167 5.65 18.50 12.29
C TYR A 167 5.36 17.67 11.04
N GLU A 168 5.87 18.14 9.89
CA GLU A 168 5.62 17.53 8.58
C GLU A 168 6.90 16.92 8.02
N ASP A 169 7.18 15.67 8.43
CA ASP A 169 8.33 14.90 7.96
C ASP A 169 8.10 14.16 6.64
N GLY A 170 6.86 14.19 6.12
CA GLY A 170 6.48 13.52 4.88
C GLY A 170 6.23 12.02 5.01
N ALA A 171 6.46 11.40 6.18
CA ALA A 171 6.22 9.99 6.40
C ALA A 171 4.79 9.74 6.91
N ARG A 172 4.07 8.81 6.26
CA ARG A 172 2.73 8.39 6.64
C ARG A 172 2.58 6.89 6.50
N THR A 173 1.98 6.25 7.49
CA THR A 173 1.53 4.87 7.38
C THR A 173 0.01 4.83 7.41
N ILE A 174 -0.59 4.12 6.47
CA ILE A 174 -2.04 3.93 6.40
C ILE A 174 -2.34 2.45 6.52
N PHE A 175 -3.21 2.09 7.47
CA PHE A 175 -3.75 0.74 7.55
C PHE A 175 -5.22 0.80 7.16
N LEU A 176 -5.58 0.00 6.17
CA LEU A 176 -6.94 -0.20 5.69
C LEU A 176 -7.43 -1.55 6.22
N TYR A 177 -8.35 -1.52 7.17
CA TYR A 177 -8.99 -2.72 7.68
C TYR A 177 -10.28 -2.98 6.91
N THR A 178 -10.30 -4.01 6.07
CA THR A 178 -11.40 -4.28 5.14
C THR A 178 -12.74 -4.51 5.84
N LYS A 179 -12.73 -5.08 7.04
CA LYS A 179 -13.91 -5.39 7.87
C LYS A 179 -14.20 -4.34 8.95
N GLY A 180 -13.44 -3.24 8.99
CA GLY A 180 -13.64 -2.17 9.97
C GLY A 180 -15.02 -1.54 9.83
N ARG A 181 -15.70 -1.31 10.96
CA ARG A 181 -17.06 -0.77 11.00
C ARG A 181 -17.12 0.73 11.25
N LYS A 182 -16.10 1.28 11.90
CA LYS A 182 -16.01 2.73 12.16
C LYS A 182 -15.39 3.46 10.96
N GLY A 183 -15.92 4.62 10.59
CA GLY A 183 -15.40 5.47 9.52
C GLY A 183 -15.86 5.07 8.11
N ARG A 184 -16.95 4.30 7.99
CA ARG A 184 -17.53 3.88 6.70
C ARG A 184 -18.41 4.95 6.01
N ASP A 185 -18.40 6.16 6.51
CA ASP A 185 -18.98 7.35 5.89
C ASP A 185 -18.25 7.74 4.57
N ASN A 186 -17.00 7.31 4.39
CA ASN A 186 -16.34 7.34 3.09
C ASN A 186 -16.80 6.14 2.24
N GLU A 187 -17.91 6.32 1.53
CA GLU A 187 -18.57 5.28 0.75
C GLU A 187 -17.65 4.66 -0.31
N SER A 188 -16.91 5.47 -1.07
CA SER A 188 -16.03 4.99 -2.13
C SER A 188 -14.91 4.08 -1.58
N LEU A 189 -14.33 4.44 -0.44
CA LEU A 189 -13.31 3.60 0.21
C LEU A 189 -13.94 2.33 0.80
N SER A 190 -15.13 2.45 1.40
CA SER A 190 -15.87 1.29 1.91
C SER A 190 -16.14 0.25 0.82
N GLN A 191 -16.67 0.70 -0.33
CA GLN A 191 -16.92 -0.14 -1.49
C GLN A 191 -15.66 -0.79 -2.05
N LEU A 192 -14.54 -0.04 -2.11
CA LEU A 192 -13.25 -0.59 -2.54
C LEU A 192 -12.79 -1.73 -1.62
N LEU A 193 -12.86 -1.53 -0.30
CA LEU A 193 -12.42 -2.55 0.66
C LEU A 193 -13.33 -3.79 0.65
N ASP A 194 -14.63 -3.60 0.51
CA ASP A 194 -15.59 -4.71 0.36
C ASP A 194 -15.33 -5.50 -0.94
N TYR A 195 -15.03 -4.79 -2.04
CA TYR A 195 -14.64 -5.41 -3.30
C TYR A 195 -13.32 -6.18 -3.21
N MET A 196 -12.31 -5.65 -2.52
CA MET A 196 -11.02 -6.34 -2.34
C MET A 196 -11.15 -7.60 -1.49
N GLU A 197 -12.08 -7.62 -0.52
CA GLU A 197 -12.38 -8.79 0.31
C GLU A 197 -13.15 -9.88 -0.46
N ASN A 198 -13.95 -9.46 -1.45
CA ASN A 198 -14.75 -10.36 -2.28
C ASN A 198 -14.81 -9.81 -3.71
N THR A 199 -13.80 -10.18 -4.51
CA THR A 199 -13.58 -9.66 -5.86
C THR A 199 -14.49 -10.33 -6.86
N THR A 200 -15.75 -9.86 -6.95
CA THR A 200 -16.75 -10.32 -7.92
C THR A 200 -17.34 -9.15 -8.69
N ARG A 201 -17.92 -9.43 -9.88
CA ARG A 201 -18.62 -8.40 -10.67
C ARG A 201 -19.78 -7.76 -9.91
N GLU A 202 -20.46 -8.50 -9.05
CA GLU A 202 -21.58 -8.00 -8.26
C GLU A 202 -21.15 -6.98 -7.21
N ASN A 203 -19.91 -7.09 -6.74
CA ASN A 203 -19.33 -6.17 -5.79
C ASN A 203 -18.60 -4.97 -6.43
N ALA A 204 -18.45 -4.97 -7.75
CA ALA A 204 -17.93 -3.81 -8.49
C ALA A 204 -19.06 -2.77 -8.70
N VAL A 205 -19.45 -2.11 -7.60
CA VAL A 205 -20.66 -1.27 -7.52
C VAL A 205 -20.45 0.20 -7.88
N SER A 206 -19.25 0.57 -8.35
CA SER A 206 -18.93 1.93 -8.80
C SER A 206 -18.17 1.90 -10.13
N GLU A 207 -18.21 2.99 -10.88
CA GLU A 207 -17.48 3.13 -12.16
C GLU A 207 -15.98 2.81 -11.99
N GLU A 208 -15.39 3.24 -10.89
CA GLU A 208 -13.99 2.95 -10.57
C GLU A 208 -13.76 1.45 -10.36
N LEU A 209 -14.65 0.76 -9.66
CA LEU A 209 -14.54 -0.68 -9.40
C LEU A 209 -14.86 -1.52 -10.63
N GLU A 210 -15.87 -1.14 -11.41
CA GLU A 210 -16.15 -1.77 -12.71
C GLU A 210 -14.92 -1.69 -13.63
N ALA A 211 -14.26 -0.53 -13.68
CA ALA A 211 -13.05 -0.34 -14.45
C ALA A 211 -11.84 -1.14 -13.92
N ILE A 212 -11.84 -1.59 -12.68
CA ILE A 212 -10.83 -2.51 -12.12
C ILE A 212 -11.17 -3.96 -12.54
N GLN A 213 -12.46 -4.31 -12.53
CA GLN A 213 -12.95 -5.67 -12.81
C GLN A 213 -12.78 -6.05 -14.31
N GLU A 214 -12.81 -5.09 -15.24
CA GLU A 214 -12.55 -5.28 -16.68
C GLU A 214 -11.08 -5.59 -17.01
#